data_77f2bb816de5d6d6c4c96e80144340d0
#
_entry.id   77f2bb816de5d6d6c4c96e80144340d0
#
_cell.length_a   1.000
_cell.length_b   1.000
_cell.length_c   1.000
_cell.angle_alpha   90.00
_cell.angle_beta   90.00
_cell.angle_gamma   90.00
#
_symmetry.space_group_name_H-M   'P 1'
#
loop_
_entity.id
_entity.type
_entity.pdbx_description
1 polymer ?
#
loop_
_entity_poly.entity_id
_entity_poly.type
_entity_poly.pdbx_seq_one_letter_code
_entity_poly.pdbx_strand_id
1 'polypeptide(L)'
;MTKRHWFRGMMVATSAWLALAPSGALAQTTPVKMEWFSWSIFRFTSPTGKVILTNPFVKNPDSPVKVEDFPKVDAIVVADGHTDEVGSADEIALKTGAKIISTFEMAATYFEPRKAAGQVLRGNPGDWNKFDGVTIRNVAAVHGSGTPDKLYGGAAMGFMIHFENGVTVYFAGSTALTLDMQLWGSLYKPDVAILPLSGGRDPLDIVHMVRLLRTDNPNLKTIIPHHHRLKPPPGAPTPADMERVLRAAGLPVTVLNPELSRVYELTK
;
A
#
# COMPACT_ATOMS: atom_id res chain seq x y z
N MET A 1 73.50 -44.56 26.56
CA MET A 1 72.16 -44.83 26.11
C MET A 1 71.25 -43.73 26.63
N THR A 2 70.99 -42.69 25.86
CA THR A 2 70.19 -41.51 26.27
C THR A 2 68.98 -41.43 25.37
N LYS A 3 67.77 -41.58 25.94
CA LYS A 3 66.50 -41.48 25.27
C LYS A 3 66.06 -39.99 25.23
N ARG A 4 65.93 -39.43 24.02
CA ARG A 4 65.33 -38.08 23.78
C ARG A 4 63.77 -38.19 23.65
N HIS A 5 63.03 -37.53 24.56
CA HIS A 5 61.62 -37.38 24.48
C HIS A 5 61.30 -36.14 23.63
N TRP A 6 60.46 -36.29 22.56
CA TRP A 6 59.96 -35.23 21.76
C TRP A 6 58.53 -34.87 22.26
N PHE A 7 58.40 -33.69 22.81
CA PHE A 7 57.07 -33.13 23.08
C PHE A 7 56.52 -32.50 21.77
N ARG A 8 55.41 -33.02 21.24
CA ARG A 8 54.61 -32.39 20.19
C ARG A 8 53.60 -31.51 20.86
N GLY A 9 53.75 -30.18 20.72
CA GLY A 9 52.74 -29.20 21.09
C GLY A 9 51.59 -29.24 20.07
N MET A 10 50.39 -29.50 20.54
CA MET A 10 49.15 -29.46 19.76
C MET A 10 48.60 -28.04 19.85
N MET A 11 48.71 -27.24 18.76
CA MET A 11 48.03 -25.98 18.63
C MET A 11 46.56 -26.23 18.38
N VAL A 12 45.71 -25.85 19.32
CA VAL A 12 44.25 -25.80 19.14
C VAL A 12 43.88 -24.46 18.53
N ALA A 13 43.59 -24.44 17.24
CA ALA A 13 43.06 -23.28 16.57
C ALA A 13 41.56 -23.17 16.89
N THR A 14 41.18 -22.22 17.74
CA THR A 14 39.80 -21.86 18.02
C THR A 14 39.27 -21.01 16.87
N SER A 15 38.54 -21.64 15.95
CA SER A 15 37.79 -20.93 14.89
C SER A 15 36.58 -20.27 15.52
N ALA A 16 36.63 -18.93 15.64
CA ALA A 16 35.45 -18.14 16.00
C ALA A 16 34.49 -18.09 14.79
N TRP A 17 33.38 -18.82 14.89
CA TRP A 17 32.27 -18.70 13.94
C TRP A 17 31.51 -17.42 14.28
N LEU A 18 31.71 -16.35 13.52
CA LEU A 18 30.74 -15.23 13.48
C LEU A 18 29.48 -15.77 12.81
N ALA A 19 28.46 -16.07 13.60
CA ALA A 19 27.11 -16.32 13.10
C ALA A 19 26.55 -15.03 12.53
N LEU A 20 26.59 -14.87 11.22
CA LEU A 20 25.80 -13.88 10.51
C LEU A 20 24.32 -14.25 10.73
N ALA A 21 23.61 -13.50 11.56
CA ALA A 21 22.18 -13.65 11.68
C ALA A 21 21.55 -13.43 10.30
N PRO A 22 20.65 -14.32 9.82
CA PRO A 22 20.03 -14.15 8.53
C PRO A 22 19.24 -12.85 8.52
N SER A 23 19.49 -11.99 7.54
CA SER A 23 18.81 -10.69 7.36
C SER A 23 17.28 -10.81 7.33
N GLY A 24 16.73 -11.98 7.00
CA GLY A 24 15.31 -12.29 7.03
C GLY A 24 14.68 -12.29 8.43
N ALA A 25 15.43 -12.61 9.50
CA ALA A 25 14.88 -12.61 10.87
C ALA A 25 14.64 -11.17 11.39
N LEU A 26 15.48 -10.22 11.00
CA LEU A 26 15.32 -8.81 11.37
C LEU A 26 14.15 -8.16 10.61
N ALA A 27 13.91 -8.55 9.34
CA ALA A 27 12.82 -8.04 8.54
C ALA A 27 11.44 -8.43 9.10
N GLN A 28 11.31 -9.57 9.77
CA GLN A 28 10.04 -10.02 10.38
C GLN A 28 9.64 -9.23 11.63
N THR A 29 10.57 -8.60 12.31
CA THR A 29 10.31 -7.83 13.54
C THR A 29 10.20 -6.33 13.31
N THR A 30 10.75 -5.82 12.21
CA THR A 30 10.70 -4.40 11.88
C THR A 30 9.32 -4.03 11.35
N PRO A 31 8.67 -2.97 11.89
CA PRO A 31 7.35 -2.55 11.40
C PRO A 31 7.41 -1.95 10.00
N VAL A 32 6.30 -2.05 9.27
CA VAL A 32 6.03 -1.20 8.10
C VAL A 32 5.68 0.19 8.62
N LYS A 33 6.34 1.22 8.13
CA LYS A 33 5.97 2.60 8.42
C LYS A 33 4.96 3.08 7.40
N MET A 34 3.86 3.66 7.87
CA MET A 34 2.81 4.25 7.05
C MET A 34 2.68 5.73 7.40
N GLU A 35 2.56 6.57 6.38
CA GLU A 35 2.24 7.99 6.49
C GLU A 35 1.12 8.34 5.53
N TRP A 36 0.27 9.26 5.91
CA TRP A 36 -0.80 9.79 5.07
C TRP A 36 -0.60 11.27 4.78
N PHE A 37 -0.79 11.66 3.51
CA PHE A 37 -0.57 13.04 3.04
C PHE A 37 -1.84 13.66 2.43
N SER A 38 -2.99 13.35 2.99
CA SER A 38 -4.33 13.70 2.52
C SER A 38 -4.85 12.83 1.36
N TRP A 39 -6.16 12.87 1.16
CA TRP A 39 -6.87 12.13 0.11
C TRP A 39 -6.47 10.66 0.09
N SER A 40 -5.93 10.20 -1.05
CA SER A 40 -5.52 8.80 -1.27
C SER A 40 -4.00 8.62 -1.23
N ILE A 41 -3.25 9.62 -0.74
CA ILE A 41 -1.79 9.59 -0.72
C ILE A 41 -1.29 8.92 0.54
N PHE A 42 -0.82 7.69 0.44
CA PHE A 42 -0.11 6.99 1.50
C PHE A 42 1.30 6.66 1.05
N ARG A 43 2.26 6.82 1.96
CA ARG A 43 3.61 6.30 1.82
C ARG A 43 3.80 5.15 2.78
N PHE A 44 4.19 3.99 2.23
CA PHE A 44 4.61 2.84 3.02
C PHE A 44 6.12 2.67 2.86
N THR A 45 6.82 2.53 3.98
CA THR A 45 8.23 2.12 3.98
C THR A 45 8.30 0.73 4.58
N SER A 46 8.73 -0.24 3.78
CA SER A 46 8.84 -1.63 4.18
C SER A 46 9.98 -1.84 5.17
N PRO A 47 10.02 -2.97 5.90
CA PRO A 47 11.13 -3.32 6.77
C PRO A 47 12.52 -3.26 6.12
N THR A 48 12.64 -3.59 4.85
CA THR A 48 13.90 -3.50 4.07
C THR A 48 14.12 -2.14 3.41
N GLY A 49 13.23 -1.17 3.65
CA GLY A 49 13.34 0.20 3.16
C GLY A 49 12.83 0.42 1.74
N LYS A 50 11.99 -0.46 1.20
CA LYS A 50 11.24 -0.19 -0.04
C LYS A 50 10.14 0.81 0.23
N VAL A 51 10.02 1.81 -0.65
CA VAL A 51 9.04 2.88 -0.53
C VAL A 51 7.94 2.69 -1.57
N ILE A 52 6.72 2.47 -1.11
CA ILE A 52 5.52 2.34 -1.94
C ILE A 52 4.64 3.55 -1.72
N LEU A 53 4.20 4.19 -2.80
CA LEU A 53 3.35 5.36 -2.78
C LEU A 53 2.01 5.04 -3.45
N THR A 54 0.90 5.52 -2.88
CA THR A 54 -0.43 5.34 -3.48
C THR A 54 -0.95 6.67 -4.02
N ASN A 55 -1.56 6.64 -5.22
CA ASN A 55 -2.35 7.72 -5.82
C ASN A 55 -1.84 9.14 -5.50
N PRO A 56 -0.65 9.56 -5.98
CA PRO A 56 0.06 10.70 -5.44
C PRO A 56 -0.47 12.05 -5.95
N PHE A 57 -1.69 12.40 -5.58
CA PHE A 57 -2.33 13.68 -5.91
C PHE A 57 -1.77 14.82 -5.04
N VAL A 58 -0.48 15.08 -5.14
CA VAL A 58 0.21 16.10 -4.32
C VAL A 58 -0.22 17.52 -4.63
N LYS A 59 -0.90 17.75 -5.76
CA LYS A 59 -1.44 19.07 -6.15
C LYS A 59 -2.86 19.32 -5.60
N ASN A 60 -3.36 18.46 -4.69
CA ASN A 60 -4.63 18.70 -4.02
C ASN A 60 -4.54 19.84 -2.99
N PRO A 61 -5.67 20.50 -2.65
CA PRO A 61 -5.64 21.67 -1.77
C PRO A 61 -5.27 21.37 -0.30
N ASP A 62 -5.37 20.10 0.11
CA ASP A 62 -5.08 19.65 1.48
C ASP A 62 -3.69 19.03 1.63
N SER A 63 -2.92 18.92 0.53
CA SER A 63 -1.62 18.23 0.54
C SER A 63 -0.57 19.01 1.32
N PRO A 64 0.09 18.40 2.31
CA PRO A 64 1.23 18.99 3.00
C PRO A 64 2.55 18.78 2.23
N VAL A 65 2.54 18.03 1.12
CA VAL A 65 3.73 17.60 0.38
C VAL A 65 3.63 17.97 -1.10
N LYS A 66 4.79 18.01 -1.74
CA LYS A 66 5.00 18.23 -3.16
C LYS A 66 5.92 17.15 -3.75
N VAL A 67 6.11 17.14 -5.07
CA VAL A 67 6.94 16.13 -5.77
C VAL A 67 8.36 16.03 -5.19
N GLU A 68 8.93 17.17 -4.78
CA GLU A 68 10.29 17.25 -4.25
C GLU A 68 10.47 16.52 -2.92
N ASP A 69 9.41 16.37 -2.13
CA ASP A 69 9.43 15.71 -0.82
C ASP A 69 9.50 14.18 -0.90
N PHE A 70 9.52 13.64 -2.13
CA PHE A 70 9.72 12.21 -2.41
C PHE A 70 11.09 11.97 -3.08
N PRO A 71 12.20 11.94 -2.30
CA PRO A 71 13.55 11.73 -2.86
C PRO A 71 13.78 10.29 -3.33
N LYS A 72 13.03 9.33 -2.76
CA LYS A 72 13.08 7.91 -3.08
C LYS A 72 11.66 7.35 -3.10
N VAL A 73 11.32 6.68 -4.19
CA VAL A 73 10.12 5.83 -4.33
C VAL A 73 10.53 4.64 -5.18
N ASP A 74 10.13 3.43 -4.78
CA ASP A 74 10.41 2.19 -5.53
C ASP A 74 9.22 1.81 -6.40
N ALA A 75 7.98 1.97 -5.88
CA ALA A 75 6.76 1.73 -6.64
C ALA A 75 5.66 2.76 -6.32
N ILE A 76 4.85 3.04 -7.33
CA ILE A 76 3.64 3.87 -7.22
C ILE A 76 2.46 3.02 -7.71
N VAL A 77 1.43 2.88 -6.90
CA VAL A 77 0.18 2.25 -7.32
C VAL A 77 -0.81 3.34 -7.71
N VAL A 78 -1.44 3.20 -8.89
CA VAL A 78 -2.44 4.12 -9.43
C VAL A 78 -3.73 3.35 -9.68
N ALA A 79 -4.77 3.67 -8.91
CA ALA A 79 -5.99 2.87 -8.84
C ALA A 79 -6.87 3.01 -10.09
N ASP A 80 -6.96 4.20 -10.65
CA ASP A 80 -7.71 4.48 -11.87
C ASP A 80 -7.22 5.77 -12.55
N GLY A 81 -7.88 6.18 -13.64
CA GLY A 81 -7.46 7.30 -14.47
C GLY A 81 -7.84 8.68 -13.98
N HIS A 82 -8.61 8.84 -12.92
CA HIS A 82 -9.05 10.16 -12.48
C HIS A 82 -7.89 11.03 -11.99
N THR A 83 -8.05 12.35 -12.07
CA THR A 83 -7.02 13.34 -11.74
C THR A 83 -6.47 13.16 -10.32
N ASP A 84 -7.34 12.85 -9.38
CA ASP A 84 -7.02 12.67 -7.96
C ASP A 84 -6.41 11.28 -7.64
N GLU A 85 -6.42 10.38 -8.61
CA GLU A 85 -5.77 9.06 -8.51
C GLU A 85 -4.43 9.04 -9.25
N VAL A 86 -4.35 9.54 -10.49
CA VAL A 86 -3.08 9.60 -11.23
C VAL A 86 -2.13 10.64 -10.64
N GLY A 87 -2.67 11.77 -10.17
CA GLY A 87 -1.93 12.84 -9.50
C GLY A 87 -0.65 13.25 -10.23
N SER A 88 0.46 13.20 -9.51
CA SER A 88 1.83 13.46 -10.00
C SER A 88 2.66 12.17 -10.13
N ALA A 89 2.03 11.04 -10.44
CA ALA A 89 2.72 9.76 -10.54
C ALA A 89 3.83 9.75 -11.61
N ASP A 90 3.59 10.40 -12.74
CA ASP A 90 4.56 10.58 -13.82
C ASP A 90 5.78 11.42 -13.37
N GLU A 91 5.54 12.58 -12.75
CA GLU A 91 6.60 13.47 -12.27
C GLU A 91 7.49 12.78 -11.22
N ILE A 92 6.87 12.10 -10.25
CA ILE A 92 7.59 11.36 -9.19
C ILE A 92 8.34 10.17 -9.79
N ALA A 93 7.73 9.40 -10.69
CA ALA A 93 8.37 8.24 -11.30
C ALA A 93 9.57 8.64 -12.16
N LEU A 94 9.47 9.70 -12.95
CA LEU A 94 10.58 10.22 -13.77
C LEU A 94 11.73 10.72 -12.90
N LYS A 95 11.43 11.34 -11.76
CA LYS A 95 12.43 11.86 -10.82
C LYS A 95 13.15 10.75 -10.05
N THR A 96 12.43 9.74 -9.58
CA THR A 96 12.96 8.73 -8.65
C THR A 96 13.35 7.42 -9.31
N GLY A 97 12.91 7.19 -10.55
CA GLY A 97 13.01 5.89 -11.22
C GLY A 97 11.96 4.88 -10.76
N ALA A 98 10.97 5.30 -9.98
CA ALA A 98 9.91 4.44 -9.47
C ALA A 98 9.16 3.72 -10.61
N LYS A 99 8.71 2.49 -10.34
CA LYS A 99 7.76 1.81 -11.22
C LYS A 99 6.33 2.19 -10.86
N ILE A 100 5.53 2.48 -11.90
CA ILE A 100 4.10 2.76 -11.76
C ILE A 100 3.34 1.47 -12.03
N ILE A 101 2.55 0.99 -11.09
CA ILE A 101 1.64 -0.13 -11.30
C ILE A 101 0.30 0.44 -11.75
N SER A 102 -0.05 0.22 -13.01
CA SER A 102 -1.27 0.73 -13.63
C SER A 102 -1.65 -0.13 -14.83
N THR A 103 -2.71 0.25 -15.55
CA THR A 103 -3.22 -0.52 -16.69
C THR A 103 -2.41 -0.32 -17.97
N PHE A 104 -2.62 -1.21 -18.95
CA PHE A 104 -2.10 -1.05 -20.31
C PHE A 104 -2.61 0.25 -20.94
N GLU A 105 -3.90 0.54 -20.75
CA GLU A 105 -4.56 1.72 -21.30
C GLU A 105 -3.95 3.00 -20.73
N MET A 106 -3.75 3.07 -19.41
CA MET A 106 -3.10 4.22 -18.76
C MET A 106 -1.67 4.43 -19.28
N ALA A 107 -0.93 3.35 -19.49
CA ALA A 107 0.42 3.45 -20.04
C ALA A 107 0.42 4.16 -21.41
N ALA A 108 -0.53 3.81 -22.28
CA ALA A 108 -0.63 4.36 -23.63
C ALA A 108 -1.29 5.75 -23.66
N THR A 109 -2.41 5.92 -22.92
CA THR A 109 -3.24 7.13 -23.05
C THR A 109 -2.79 8.28 -22.16
N TYR A 110 -2.19 7.99 -21.00
CA TYR A 110 -1.82 9.02 -20.03
C TYR A 110 -0.30 9.16 -19.86
N PHE A 111 0.41 8.05 -19.63
CA PHE A 111 1.83 8.11 -19.29
C PHE A 111 2.76 8.26 -20.51
N GLU A 112 2.39 7.73 -21.69
CA GLU A 112 3.20 7.87 -22.90
C GLU A 112 3.35 9.33 -23.37
N PRO A 113 2.28 10.15 -23.48
CA PRO A 113 2.41 11.57 -23.80
C PRO A 113 3.26 12.35 -22.79
N ARG A 114 3.36 11.87 -21.55
CA ARG A 114 4.16 12.45 -20.45
C ARG A 114 5.56 11.84 -20.32
N LYS A 115 5.97 11.03 -21.30
CA LYS A 115 7.28 10.33 -21.36
C LYS A 115 7.54 9.39 -20.20
N ALA A 116 6.50 8.98 -19.49
CA ALA A 116 6.57 8.10 -18.32
C ALA A 116 6.15 6.64 -18.61
N ALA A 117 5.77 6.29 -19.85
CA ALA A 117 5.30 4.94 -20.21
C ALA A 117 6.34 3.83 -19.90
N GLY A 118 7.64 4.15 -20.01
CA GLY A 118 8.73 3.22 -19.66
C GLY A 118 8.83 2.90 -18.17
N GLN A 119 8.17 3.67 -17.30
CA GLN A 119 8.08 3.38 -15.87
C GLN A 119 6.88 2.50 -15.52
N VAL A 120 5.90 2.34 -16.43
CA VAL A 120 4.67 1.61 -16.12
C VAL A 120 4.87 0.10 -16.22
N LEU A 121 4.61 -0.59 -15.12
CA LEU A 121 4.36 -2.02 -15.08
C LEU A 121 2.88 -2.23 -15.46
N ARG A 122 2.66 -2.50 -16.73
CA ARG A 122 1.36 -2.63 -17.34
C ARG A 122 0.66 -3.90 -16.84
N GLY A 123 -0.54 -3.77 -16.30
CA GLY A 123 -1.25 -4.90 -15.73
C GLY A 123 -2.75 -4.74 -15.74
N ASN A 124 -3.42 -5.76 -15.21
CA ASN A 124 -4.86 -5.87 -15.06
C ASN A 124 -5.17 -6.34 -13.63
N PRO A 125 -6.45 -6.30 -13.22
CA PRO A 125 -6.87 -7.05 -12.04
C PRO A 125 -6.45 -8.53 -12.15
N GLY A 126 -5.84 -9.05 -11.07
CA GLY A 126 -5.30 -10.41 -11.02
C GLY A 126 -3.78 -10.50 -11.19
N ASP A 127 -3.15 -9.53 -11.83
CA ASP A 127 -1.69 -9.46 -11.96
C ASP A 127 -1.02 -9.12 -10.63
N TRP A 128 0.28 -9.38 -10.55
CA TRP A 128 1.07 -9.08 -9.37
C TRP A 128 2.51 -8.71 -9.72
N ASN A 129 3.13 -7.88 -8.88
CA ASN A 129 4.48 -7.38 -9.03
C ASN A 129 5.29 -7.60 -7.75
N LYS A 130 6.57 -7.92 -7.87
CA LYS A 130 7.49 -8.10 -6.73
C LYS A 130 8.53 -6.99 -6.69
N PHE A 131 8.77 -6.47 -5.48
CA PHE A 131 9.77 -5.48 -5.16
C PHE A 131 10.54 -5.94 -3.94
N ASP A 132 11.53 -6.79 -4.11
CA ASP A 132 12.53 -7.17 -3.11
C ASP A 132 11.95 -7.24 -1.66
N GLY A 133 11.10 -8.25 -1.42
CA GLY A 133 10.39 -8.45 -0.15
C GLY A 133 8.94 -7.96 -0.14
N VAL A 134 8.54 -7.00 -0.99
CA VAL A 134 7.17 -6.54 -1.11
C VAL A 134 6.50 -7.14 -2.34
N THR A 135 5.31 -7.69 -2.17
CA THR A 135 4.47 -8.17 -3.29
C THR A 135 3.20 -7.34 -3.36
N ILE A 136 2.91 -6.80 -4.54
CA ILE A 136 1.71 -6.01 -4.81
C ILE A 136 0.86 -6.76 -5.82
N ARG A 137 -0.38 -7.12 -5.43
CA ARG A 137 -1.35 -7.76 -6.30
C ARG A 137 -2.46 -6.78 -6.64
N ASN A 138 -2.75 -6.67 -7.93
CA ASN A 138 -3.88 -5.91 -8.44
C ASN A 138 -5.17 -6.70 -8.18
N VAL A 139 -6.19 -6.04 -7.65
CA VAL A 139 -7.54 -6.60 -7.49
C VAL A 139 -8.54 -5.70 -8.20
N ALA A 140 -9.68 -6.24 -8.63
CA ALA A 140 -10.70 -5.45 -9.32
C ALA A 140 -11.28 -4.36 -8.40
N ALA A 141 -11.65 -3.23 -8.98
CA ALA A 141 -12.42 -2.18 -8.33
C ALA A 141 -13.65 -1.83 -9.18
N VAL A 142 -14.75 -1.51 -8.51
CA VAL A 142 -15.98 -1.07 -9.17
C VAL A 142 -15.99 0.46 -9.20
N HIS A 143 -15.41 1.01 -10.25
CA HIS A 143 -15.28 2.45 -10.45
C HIS A 143 -15.04 2.79 -11.93
N GLY A 144 -15.21 4.06 -12.29
CA GLY A 144 -14.79 4.58 -13.58
C GLY A 144 -13.28 4.77 -13.66
N SER A 145 -12.74 4.90 -14.88
CA SER A 145 -11.31 5.11 -15.09
C SER A 145 -11.07 6.00 -16.33
N GLY A 146 -11.71 7.17 -16.34
CA GLY A 146 -11.44 8.20 -17.36
C GLY A 146 -10.22 9.04 -17.00
N THR A 147 -9.28 9.22 -17.94
CA THR A 147 -8.08 10.05 -17.71
C THR A 147 -8.42 11.55 -17.73
N PRO A 148 -7.56 12.44 -17.17
CA PRO A 148 -7.70 13.88 -17.31
C PRO A 148 -7.82 14.34 -18.78
N ASP A 149 -7.21 13.60 -19.70
CA ASP A 149 -7.26 13.83 -21.13
C ASP A 149 -8.55 13.29 -21.79
N LYS A 150 -9.52 12.84 -20.99
CA LYS A 150 -10.82 12.29 -21.41
C LYS A 150 -10.74 11.01 -22.22
N LEU A 151 -9.67 10.23 -22.02
CA LEU A 151 -9.46 8.92 -22.64
C LEU A 151 -9.76 7.81 -21.61
N TYR A 152 -10.01 6.61 -22.11
CA TYR A 152 -10.21 5.44 -21.28
C TYR A 152 -8.89 5.00 -20.62
N GLY A 153 -8.90 4.88 -19.30
CA GLY A 153 -7.73 4.52 -18.49
C GLY A 153 -7.63 3.02 -18.13
N GLY A 154 -8.45 2.17 -18.73
CA GLY A 154 -8.49 0.73 -18.38
C GLY A 154 -9.40 0.44 -17.19
N ALA A 155 -9.31 -0.76 -16.63
CA ALA A 155 -10.07 -1.19 -15.47
C ALA A 155 -9.57 -0.49 -14.20
N ALA A 156 -10.49 -0.01 -13.37
CA ALA A 156 -10.13 0.46 -12.04
C ALA A 156 -9.64 -0.70 -11.16
N MET A 157 -8.70 -0.43 -10.28
CA MET A 157 -8.02 -1.42 -9.45
C MET A 157 -7.92 -0.99 -7.99
N GLY A 158 -7.89 -1.98 -7.10
CA GLY A 158 -7.34 -1.89 -5.76
C GLY A 158 -6.06 -2.71 -5.68
N PHE A 159 -5.39 -2.67 -4.54
CA PHE A 159 -4.08 -3.33 -4.37
C PHE A 159 -4.00 -4.05 -3.02
N MET A 160 -3.57 -5.31 -3.07
CA MET A 160 -3.12 -6.06 -1.89
C MET A 160 -1.60 -5.94 -1.80
N ILE A 161 -1.11 -5.24 -0.79
CA ILE A 161 0.31 -4.99 -0.58
C ILE A 161 0.78 -5.88 0.57
N HIS A 162 1.58 -6.90 0.24
CA HIS A 162 2.15 -7.84 1.18
C HIS A 162 3.58 -7.46 1.49
N PHE A 163 3.88 -7.21 2.75
CA PHE A 163 5.20 -6.83 3.23
C PHE A 163 5.94 -8.04 3.83
N GLU A 164 7.26 -7.97 3.88
CA GLU A 164 8.15 -9.01 4.35
C GLU A 164 7.99 -9.37 5.83
N ASN A 165 7.41 -8.49 6.65
CA ASN A 165 7.05 -8.77 8.05
C ASN A 165 5.71 -9.51 8.20
N GLY A 166 5.08 -9.89 7.08
CA GLY A 166 3.82 -10.60 7.02
C GLY A 166 2.58 -9.70 7.08
N VAL A 167 2.73 -8.39 7.27
CA VAL A 167 1.60 -7.45 7.20
C VAL A 167 1.07 -7.37 5.78
N THR A 168 -0.26 -7.41 5.65
CA THR A 168 -0.96 -7.22 4.39
C THR A 168 -1.88 -6.03 4.49
N VAL A 169 -1.72 -5.07 3.59
CA VAL A 169 -2.57 -3.88 3.46
C VAL A 169 -3.42 -4.01 2.20
N TYR A 170 -4.74 -3.88 2.35
CA TYR A 170 -5.64 -3.67 1.22
C TYR A 170 -5.85 -2.17 1.01
N PHE A 171 -5.29 -1.63 -0.06
CA PHE A 171 -5.63 -0.29 -0.55
C PHE A 171 -6.71 -0.42 -1.62
N ALA A 172 -7.92 0.00 -1.29
CA ALA A 172 -9.10 -0.29 -2.10
C ALA A 172 -9.21 0.57 -3.38
N GLY A 173 -8.46 1.68 -3.47
CA GLY A 173 -8.74 2.68 -4.49
C GLY A 173 -10.14 3.26 -4.32
N SER A 174 -10.71 3.78 -5.38
CA SER A 174 -12.04 4.43 -5.37
C SER A 174 -13.20 3.45 -5.59
N THR A 175 -13.06 2.18 -5.18
CA THR A 175 -14.08 1.13 -5.43
C THR A 175 -15.41 1.41 -4.74
N ALA A 176 -16.51 1.00 -5.36
CA ALA A 176 -17.77 0.75 -4.67
C ALA A 176 -17.75 -0.61 -3.95
N LEU A 177 -18.81 -0.91 -3.18
CA LEU A 177 -19.03 -2.23 -2.59
C LEU A 177 -19.12 -3.31 -3.70
N THR A 178 -18.39 -4.42 -3.53
CA THR A 178 -18.43 -5.57 -4.42
C THR A 178 -18.29 -6.87 -3.65
N LEU A 179 -18.94 -7.94 -4.15
CA LEU A 179 -18.83 -9.27 -3.55
C LEU A 179 -17.42 -9.86 -3.62
N ASP A 180 -16.58 -9.41 -4.56
CA ASP A 180 -15.20 -9.86 -4.67
C ASP A 180 -14.40 -9.64 -3.39
N MET A 181 -14.79 -8.66 -2.57
CA MET A 181 -14.16 -8.41 -1.26
C MET A 181 -14.22 -9.62 -0.33
N GLN A 182 -15.22 -10.50 -0.48
CA GLN A 182 -15.29 -11.75 0.26
C GLN A 182 -14.14 -12.70 -0.13
N LEU A 183 -13.85 -12.83 -1.41
CA LEU A 183 -12.73 -13.63 -1.90
C LEU A 183 -11.40 -13.04 -1.45
N TRP A 184 -11.27 -11.72 -1.52
CA TRP A 184 -10.03 -11.06 -1.11
C TRP A 184 -9.78 -11.18 0.38
N GLY A 185 -10.81 -11.08 1.21
CA GLY A 185 -10.74 -11.35 2.64
C GLY A 185 -10.25 -12.76 2.92
N SER A 186 -10.89 -13.74 2.29
CA SER A 186 -10.59 -15.17 2.47
C SER A 186 -9.19 -15.56 1.96
N LEU A 187 -8.79 -15.07 0.77
CA LEU A 187 -7.56 -15.48 0.09
C LEU A 187 -6.33 -14.69 0.56
N TYR A 188 -6.44 -13.36 0.72
CA TYR A 188 -5.28 -12.50 0.97
C TYR A 188 -5.17 -12.07 2.43
N LYS A 189 -6.24 -12.21 3.20
CA LYS A 189 -6.29 -11.98 4.66
C LYS A 189 -5.63 -10.66 5.09
N PRO A 190 -6.07 -9.51 4.54
CA PRO A 190 -5.48 -8.23 4.92
C PRO A 190 -5.64 -7.95 6.41
N ASP A 191 -4.61 -7.38 7.03
CA ASP A 191 -4.58 -6.93 8.41
C ASP A 191 -5.18 -5.52 8.55
N VAL A 192 -4.96 -4.71 7.50
CA VAL A 192 -5.39 -3.32 7.38
C VAL A 192 -6.15 -3.16 6.06
N ALA A 193 -7.30 -2.48 6.09
CA ALA A 193 -8.00 -2.07 4.89
C ALA A 193 -8.16 -0.55 4.85
N ILE A 194 -7.71 0.06 3.75
CA ILE A 194 -7.83 1.48 3.45
C ILE A 194 -9.01 1.63 2.49
N LEU A 195 -10.14 2.14 3.00
CA LEU A 195 -11.40 2.15 2.30
C LEU A 195 -11.85 3.57 1.93
N PRO A 196 -12.44 3.78 0.73
CA PRO A 196 -12.79 5.10 0.24
C PRO A 196 -14.01 5.67 0.99
N LEU A 197 -13.89 6.96 1.36
CA LEU A 197 -14.91 7.74 2.06
C LEU A 197 -15.18 9.04 1.29
N SER A 198 -15.43 8.93 -0.01
CA SER A 198 -15.71 10.10 -0.85
C SER A 198 -17.17 10.55 -0.79
N GLY A 199 -17.42 11.81 -1.16
CA GLY A 199 -18.76 12.35 -1.24
C GLY A 199 -19.71 11.54 -2.13
N GLY A 200 -20.99 11.45 -1.73
CA GLY A 200 -22.02 10.68 -2.43
C GLY A 200 -22.05 9.18 -2.13
N ARG A 201 -21.14 8.66 -1.27
CA ARG A 201 -21.18 7.27 -0.79
C ARG A 201 -21.95 7.19 0.53
N ASP A 202 -22.69 6.09 0.70
CA ASP A 202 -23.33 5.78 1.97
C ASP A 202 -22.28 5.18 2.92
N PRO A 203 -22.05 5.73 4.11
CA PRO A 203 -21.18 5.11 5.11
C PRO A 203 -21.58 3.67 5.48
N LEU A 204 -22.83 3.27 5.28
CA LEU A 204 -23.28 1.87 5.48
C LEU A 204 -22.62 0.88 4.52
N ASP A 205 -22.23 1.29 3.32
CA ASP A 205 -21.47 0.44 2.40
C ASP A 205 -20.17 -0.05 3.04
N ILE A 206 -19.52 0.79 3.84
CA ILE A 206 -18.29 0.42 4.58
C ILE A 206 -18.54 -0.75 5.54
N VAL A 207 -19.71 -0.80 6.19
CA VAL A 207 -20.08 -1.92 7.07
C VAL A 207 -20.11 -3.23 6.27
N HIS A 208 -20.68 -3.20 5.07
CA HIS A 208 -20.76 -4.36 4.20
C HIS A 208 -19.39 -4.73 3.63
N MET A 209 -18.57 -3.76 3.21
CA MET A 209 -17.20 -3.98 2.77
C MET A 209 -16.38 -4.70 3.85
N VAL A 210 -16.44 -4.22 5.10
CA VAL A 210 -15.72 -4.81 6.23
C VAL A 210 -16.24 -6.22 6.55
N ARG A 211 -17.56 -6.46 6.50
CA ARG A 211 -18.13 -7.80 6.67
C ARG A 211 -17.59 -8.78 5.63
N LEU A 212 -17.58 -8.39 4.36
CA LEU A 212 -17.06 -9.22 3.26
C LEU A 212 -15.56 -9.48 3.42
N LEU A 213 -14.75 -8.44 3.69
CA LEU A 213 -13.31 -8.56 3.89
C LEU A 213 -12.94 -9.39 5.14
N ARG A 214 -13.86 -9.52 6.10
CA ARG A 214 -13.67 -10.37 7.28
C ARG A 214 -14.12 -11.81 7.09
N THR A 215 -14.67 -12.18 5.94
CA THR A 215 -14.99 -13.58 5.65
C THR A 215 -13.72 -14.43 5.71
N ASP A 216 -13.68 -15.41 6.62
CA ASP A 216 -12.52 -16.25 6.91
C ASP A 216 -11.23 -15.46 7.21
N ASN A 217 -11.36 -14.19 7.57
CA ASN A 217 -10.26 -13.29 7.87
C ASN A 217 -10.38 -12.64 9.26
N PRO A 218 -9.96 -13.30 10.32
CA PRO A 218 -9.93 -12.70 11.66
C PRO A 218 -8.83 -11.65 11.82
N ASN A 219 -7.88 -11.55 10.87
CA ASN A 219 -6.72 -10.66 10.95
C ASN A 219 -7.08 -9.20 10.69
N LEU A 220 -8.14 -8.94 9.91
CA LEU A 220 -8.56 -7.55 9.63
C LEU A 220 -9.04 -6.88 10.92
N LYS A 221 -8.22 -5.99 11.45
CA LYS A 221 -8.48 -5.25 12.71
C LYS A 221 -8.50 -3.74 12.52
N THR A 222 -7.83 -3.23 11.50
CA THR A 222 -7.68 -1.79 11.28
C THR A 222 -8.31 -1.36 9.97
N ILE A 223 -9.20 -0.38 10.05
CA ILE A 223 -9.83 0.28 8.89
C ILE A 223 -9.33 1.72 8.85
N ILE A 224 -8.88 2.16 7.69
CA ILE A 224 -8.37 3.52 7.48
C ILE A 224 -9.24 4.20 6.42
N PRO A 225 -9.86 5.35 6.73
CA PRO A 225 -10.57 6.13 5.73
C PRO A 225 -9.59 6.83 4.80
N HIS A 226 -9.91 6.86 3.51
CA HIS A 226 -9.19 7.68 2.55
C HIS A 226 -10.15 8.36 1.58
N HIS A 227 -9.62 9.16 0.65
CA HIS A 227 -10.38 9.86 -0.37
C HIS A 227 -11.39 10.85 0.22
N HIS A 228 -11.08 11.44 1.36
CA HIS A 228 -11.86 12.48 2.01
C HIS A 228 -11.04 13.75 2.17
N ARG A 229 -11.75 14.87 2.29
CA ARG A 229 -11.14 16.19 2.52
C ARG A 229 -10.94 16.42 4.02
N LEU A 230 -9.91 17.19 4.40
CA LEU A 230 -9.74 17.65 5.78
C LEU A 230 -10.91 18.53 6.24
N LYS A 231 -11.46 19.30 5.31
CA LYS A 231 -12.66 20.13 5.52
C LYS A 231 -13.73 19.68 4.52
N PRO A 232 -14.49 18.62 4.85
CA PRO A 232 -15.52 18.12 3.95
C PRO A 232 -16.66 19.14 3.79
N PRO A 233 -17.31 19.20 2.62
CA PRO A 233 -18.50 19.99 2.44
C PRO A 233 -19.65 19.45 3.32
N PRO A 234 -20.67 20.29 3.65
CA PRO A 234 -21.82 19.83 4.42
C PRO A 234 -22.46 18.59 3.80
N GLY A 235 -22.75 17.58 4.63
CA GLY A 235 -23.38 16.33 4.22
C GLY A 235 -22.42 15.28 3.60
N ALA A 236 -21.15 15.61 3.37
CA ALA A 236 -20.19 14.60 2.98
C ALA A 236 -19.82 13.70 4.16
N PRO A 237 -19.64 12.37 3.94
CA PRO A 237 -19.25 11.45 5.00
C PRO A 237 -17.87 11.78 5.56
N THR A 238 -17.70 11.56 6.86
CA THR A 238 -16.48 11.85 7.61
C THR A 238 -15.87 10.56 8.20
N PRO A 239 -14.59 10.57 8.59
CA PRO A 239 -14.00 9.46 9.35
C PRO A 239 -14.80 9.12 10.62
N ALA A 240 -15.40 10.10 11.29
CA ALA A 240 -16.27 9.89 12.44
C ALA A 240 -17.57 9.14 12.09
N ASP A 241 -18.12 9.39 10.89
CA ASP A 241 -19.29 8.63 10.41
C ASP A 241 -18.91 7.17 10.12
N MET A 242 -17.77 6.91 9.52
CA MET A 242 -17.24 5.54 9.33
C MET A 242 -17.09 4.84 10.68
N GLU A 243 -16.47 5.46 11.66
CA GLU A 243 -16.31 4.90 13.00
C GLU A 243 -17.68 4.61 13.65
N ARG A 244 -18.61 5.54 13.57
CA ARG A 244 -19.95 5.41 14.15
C ARG A 244 -20.72 4.23 13.56
N VAL A 245 -20.72 4.04 12.23
CA VAL A 245 -21.48 2.95 11.60
C VAL A 245 -20.83 1.58 11.87
N LEU A 246 -19.50 1.48 11.86
CA LEU A 246 -18.79 0.25 12.16
C LEU A 246 -18.99 -0.19 13.63
N ARG A 247 -18.95 0.76 14.56
CA ARG A 247 -19.23 0.51 15.98
C ARG A 247 -20.68 0.08 16.18
N ALA A 248 -21.65 0.77 15.57
CA ALA A 248 -23.07 0.40 15.62
C ALA A 248 -23.35 -0.99 15.05
N ALA A 249 -22.58 -1.42 14.06
CA ALA A 249 -22.66 -2.76 13.49
C ALA A 249 -22.01 -3.85 14.33
N GLY A 250 -21.36 -3.51 15.45
CA GLY A 250 -20.68 -4.46 16.35
C GLY A 250 -19.45 -5.15 15.71
N LEU A 251 -18.85 -4.54 14.69
CA LEU A 251 -17.70 -5.13 14.02
C LEU A 251 -16.43 -4.98 14.88
N PRO A 252 -15.64 -6.05 15.09
CA PRO A 252 -14.44 -6.02 15.92
C PRO A 252 -13.25 -5.45 15.11
N VAL A 253 -13.36 -4.20 14.70
CA VAL A 253 -12.34 -3.42 13.99
C VAL A 253 -12.18 -2.05 14.61
N THR A 254 -10.99 -1.48 14.51
CA THR A 254 -10.68 -0.11 14.92
C THR A 254 -10.57 0.78 13.68
N VAL A 255 -11.17 1.96 13.74
CA VAL A 255 -10.95 2.98 12.70
C VAL A 255 -9.75 3.82 13.12
N LEU A 256 -8.72 3.79 12.31
CA LEU A 256 -7.56 4.68 12.41
C LEU A 256 -7.77 5.85 11.44
N ASN A 257 -8.08 7.03 11.96
CA ASN A 257 -8.07 8.27 11.18
C ASN A 257 -6.65 8.88 11.28
N PRO A 258 -5.81 8.78 10.24
CA PRO A 258 -4.43 9.21 10.37
C PRO A 258 -4.30 10.74 10.36
N GLU A 259 -3.36 11.25 11.15
CA GLU A 259 -2.93 12.65 11.10
C GLU A 259 -1.96 12.84 9.92
N LEU A 260 -1.99 14.03 9.31
CA LEU A 260 -1.10 14.37 8.19
C LEU A 260 0.38 14.20 8.57
N SER A 261 1.11 13.50 7.73
CA SER A 261 2.57 13.31 7.82
C SER A 261 3.05 12.61 9.10
N ARG A 262 2.12 12.10 9.93
CA ARG A 262 2.49 11.29 11.09
C ARG A 262 2.85 9.87 10.67
N VAL A 263 3.93 9.35 11.26
CA VAL A 263 4.35 7.96 11.05
C VAL A 263 3.54 7.03 11.96
N TYR A 264 2.96 6.01 11.37
CA TYR A 264 2.30 4.89 12.05
C TYR A 264 3.06 3.61 11.76
N GLU A 265 3.18 2.74 12.75
CA GLU A 265 3.86 1.46 12.61
C GLU A 265 2.84 0.32 12.49
N LEU A 266 2.96 -0.46 11.42
CA LEU A 266 2.11 -1.62 11.16
C LEU A 266 2.93 -2.89 11.45
N THR A 267 2.41 -3.68 12.38
CA THR A 267 2.97 -4.99 12.78
C THR A 267 1.92 -6.08 12.60
N LYS A 268 2.37 -7.33 12.49
CA LYS A 268 1.48 -8.51 12.45
C LYS A 268 0.83 -8.75 13.80
#